data_f6a22f6a221c7ce19581108cd433c592
#
_entry.id   f6a22f6a221c7ce19581108cd433c592
#
_cell.length_a   1.000
_cell.length_b   1.000
_cell.length_c   1.000
_cell.angle_alpha   90.00
_cell.angle_beta   90.00
_cell.angle_gamma   90.00
#
_symmetry.space_group_name_H-M   'P 1'
#
loop_
_entity.id
_entity.type
_entity.pdbx_description
1 polymer ?
#
loop_
_entity_poly.entity_id
_entity_poly.type
_entity_poly.pdbx_seq_one_letter_code
_entity_poly.pdbx_strand_id
1 'polypeptide(L)'
;MTEHDLSLWLEQWVSAVTGEAEIDPSKPLEAYGLSSRDAVILSGELENLLGVKLDPTIAYQYPTIEALAHALTASQEDKQGVRGARAGRMQTVSASPAQRDIAIVGRAGRFPGAANADELWALLLDGAVTTGPLPAGRWSEYAGDPYLRTKMKEEATDGGYLDDIASFDNEFFGLSPLEAQNMDPQQRIMLEVAWEALEDAHIPADRLRGTPVGVFVGSSGNDYGMLIGADPAQAHPYALTGASSAIIPNRISYAFDFRGPSMNVDTACSSSLVSVHHAVRALRDGECDVALAGGVNILANPFASLMFSELGVISPTGGIRAFSDDADGIVRSEAAGFIVLKRVADAVANEDEILAVIKGSATNSDGHSNGLTAPNPDAQVDVLERAYADAGIDPATVDLVEAHGTGTILGDPIEATALGAVLGRD
;
A
#
# COMPACT_ATOMS: atom_id res chain seq x y z
N MET A 1 23.49 -35.84 1.30
CA MET A 1 23.67 -35.21 -0.03
C MET A 1 24.86 -34.26 0.10
N THR A 2 25.81 -34.30 -0.83
CA THR A 2 26.95 -33.37 -0.80
C THR A 2 26.52 -32.01 -1.39
N GLU A 3 27.27 -30.95 -1.12
CA GLU A 3 27.04 -29.63 -1.71
C GLU A 3 27.02 -29.69 -3.25
N HIS A 4 27.91 -30.47 -3.84
CA HIS A 4 27.95 -30.68 -5.28
C HIS A 4 26.70 -31.39 -5.83
N ASP A 5 26.21 -32.45 -5.12
CA ASP A 5 24.99 -33.15 -5.53
C ASP A 5 23.77 -32.23 -5.49
N LEU A 6 23.70 -31.36 -4.47
CA LEU A 6 22.62 -30.40 -4.30
C LEU A 6 22.70 -29.30 -5.37
N SER A 7 23.88 -28.79 -5.70
CA SER A 7 24.07 -27.82 -6.77
C SER A 7 23.59 -28.37 -8.12
N LEU A 8 23.97 -29.61 -8.46
CA LEU A 8 23.53 -30.26 -9.69
C LEU A 8 22.00 -30.45 -9.74
N TRP A 9 21.38 -30.80 -8.62
CA TRP A 9 19.93 -30.92 -8.53
C TRP A 9 19.24 -29.56 -8.75
N LEU A 10 19.76 -28.50 -8.13
CA LEU A 10 19.25 -27.13 -8.29
C LEU A 10 19.39 -26.64 -9.75
N GLU A 11 20.51 -26.88 -10.40
CA GLU A 11 20.73 -26.54 -11.82
C GLU A 11 19.70 -27.25 -12.70
N GLN A 12 19.45 -28.54 -12.48
CA GLN A 12 18.46 -29.30 -13.21
C GLN A 12 17.04 -28.78 -12.98
N TRP A 13 16.72 -28.43 -11.73
CA TRP A 13 15.42 -27.87 -11.37
C TRP A 13 15.20 -26.52 -12.07
N VAL A 14 16.17 -25.60 -11.97
CA VAL A 14 16.10 -24.28 -12.64
C VAL A 14 15.96 -24.45 -14.15
N SER A 15 16.76 -25.32 -14.76
CA SER A 15 16.66 -25.62 -16.20
C SER A 15 15.27 -26.16 -16.59
N ALA A 16 14.68 -27.03 -15.77
CA ALA A 16 13.36 -27.60 -16.05
C ALA A 16 12.22 -26.56 -15.95
N VAL A 17 12.32 -25.60 -15.02
CA VAL A 17 11.32 -24.57 -14.81
C VAL A 17 11.44 -23.44 -15.84
N THR A 18 12.66 -23.03 -16.17
CA THR A 18 12.91 -21.87 -17.04
C THR A 18 13.11 -22.22 -18.53
N GLY A 19 13.43 -23.48 -18.83
CA GLY A 19 13.76 -23.92 -20.18
C GLY A 19 15.18 -23.55 -20.65
N GLU A 20 16.00 -22.92 -19.77
CA GLU A 20 17.37 -22.56 -20.06
C GLU A 20 18.26 -23.82 -20.08
N ALA A 21 19.09 -23.97 -21.13
CA ALA A 21 19.94 -25.16 -21.32
C ALA A 21 21.25 -25.13 -20.53
N GLU A 22 21.74 -23.94 -20.22
CA GLU A 22 22.99 -23.75 -19.48
C GLU A 22 22.71 -22.86 -18.25
N ILE A 23 22.89 -23.41 -17.07
CA ILE A 23 22.71 -22.72 -15.79
C ILE A 23 24.09 -22.44 -15.18
N ASP A 24 24.38 -21.17 -14.91
CA ASP A 24 25.57 -20.72 -14.19
C ASP A 24 25.23 -20.61 -12.69
N PRO A 25 25.76 -21.52 -11.83
CA PRO A 25 25.35 -21.57 -10.43
C PRO A 25 25.75 -20.32 -9.61
N SER A 26 26.58 -19.45 -10.15
CA SER A 26 26.98 -18.19 -9.49
C SER A 26 26.03 -17.02 -9.79
N LYS A 27 25.15 -17.14 -10.77
CA LYS A 27 24.17 -16.11 -11.10
C LYS A 27 22.97 -16.16 -10.17
N PRO A 28 22.35 -15.01 -9.86
CA PRO A 28 21.09 -14.96 -9.11
C PRO A 28 19.99 -15.76 -9.80
N LEU A 29 19.20 -16.49 -9.03
CA LEU A 29 18.04 -17.26 -9.50
C LEU A 29 17.04 -16.39 -10.28
N GLU A 30 16.87 -15.14 -9.84
CA GLU A 30 16.06 -14.14 -10.52
C GLU A 30 16.51 -13.85 -11.96
N ALA A 31 17.81 -13.94 -12.24
CA ALA A 31 18.35 -13.72 -13.59
C ALA A 31 17.90 -14.77 -14.62
N TYR A 32 17.33 -15.88 -14.15
CA TYR A 32 16.72 -16.93 -14.95
C TYR A 32 15.21 -16.79 -15.11
N GLY A 33 14.62 -15.67 -14.62
CA GLY A 33 13.19 -15.38 -14.73
C GLY A 33 12.31 -16.18 -13.77
N LEU A 34 12.88 -16.75 -12.70
CA LEU A 34 12.11 -17.44 -11.66
C LEU A 34 11.23 -16.44 -10.93
N SER A 35 9.93 -16.75 -10.85
CA SER A 35 8.97 -15.97 -10.11
C SER A 35 9.01 -16.23 -8.60
N SER A 36 8.37 -15.36 -7.82
CA SER A 36 8.21 -15.57 -6.37
C SER A 36 7.53 -16.91 -6.05
N ARG A 37 6.60 -17.33 -6.89
CA ARG A 37 5.93 -18.63 -6.78
C ARG A 37 6.91 -19.79 -6.97
N ASP A 38 7.79 -19.68 -7.95
CA ASP A 38 8.78 -20.73 -8.24
C ASP A 38 9.78 -20.88 -7.07
N ALA A 39 10.16 -19.77 -6.43
CA ALA A 39 11.02 -19.78 -5.24
C ALA A 39 10.39 -20.52 -4.06
N VAL A 40 9.08 -20.35 -3.81
CA VAL A 40 8.35 -21.08 -2.76
C VAL A 40 8.22 -22.56 -3.13
N ILE A 41 7.92 -22.88 -4.38
CA ILE A 41 7.88 -24.28 -4.86
C ILE A 41 9.25 -24.94 -4.67
N LEU A 42 10.33 -24.25 -5.03
CA LEU A 42 11.70 -24.72 -4.82
C LEU A 42 11.97 -25.04 -3.35
N SER A 43 11.55 -24.16 -2.44
CA SER A 43 11.71 -24.37 -0.99
C SER A 43 10.97 -25.63 -0.53
N GLY A 44 9.74 -25.86 -0.97
CA GLY A 44 8.96 -27.04 -0.67
C GLY A 44 9.55 -28.35 -1.23
N GLU A 45 10.09 -28.30 -2.45
CA GLU A 45 10.77 -29.45 -3.05
C GLU A 45 12.10 -29.77 -2.36
N LEU A 46 12.83 -28.72 -1.91
CA LEU A 46 14.03 -28.88 -1.10
C LEU A 46 13.72 -29.48 0.28
N GLU A 47 12.60 -29.09 0.94
CA GLU A 47 12.14 -29.73 2.17
C GLU A 47 11.92 -31.23 1.98
N ASN A 48 11.23 -31.61 0.91
CA ASN A 48 10.96 -33.01 0.59
C ASN A 48 12.26 -33.76 0.28
N LEU A 49 13.18 -33.14 -0.46
CA LEU A 49 14.45 -33.76 -0.86
C LEU A 49 15.39 -33.98 0.34
N LEU A 50 15.46 -33.00 1.24
CA LEU A 50 16.40 -33.00 2.38
C LEU A 50 15.79 -33.60 3.65
N GLY A 51 14.47 -33.77 3.71
CA GLY A 51 13.76 -34.28 4.88
C GLY A 51 13.81 -33.34 6.10
N VAL A 52 13.96 -32.03 5.87
CA VAL A 52 14.06 -30.99 6.91
C VAL A 52 13.07 -29.89 6.60
N LYS A 53 12.55 -29.23 7.62
CA LYS A 53 11.75 -28.01 7.43
C LYS A 53 12.67 -26.84 7.08
N LEU A 54 12.34 -26.15 6.02
CA LEU A 54 13.06 -24.97 5.54
C LEU A 54 12.15 -23.73 5.64
N ASP A 55 12.77 -22.58 5.74
CA ASP A 55 12.06 -21.32 5.58
C ASP A 55 11.57 -21.19 4.14
N PRO A 56 10.28 -20.89 3.87
CA PRO A 56 9.76 -20.70 2.52
C PRO A 56 10.52 -19.63 1.72
N THR A 57 11.26 -18.77 2.41
CA THR A 57 12.07 -17.70 1.82
C THR A 57 13.53 -18.08 1.59
N ILE A 58 13.92 -19.33 1.83
CA ILE A 58 15.34 -19.74 1.81
C ILE A 58 16.03 -19.48 0.46
N ALA A 59 15.30 -19.64 -0.64
CA ALA A 59 15.81 -19.32 -1.98
C ALA A 59 16.09 -17.82 -2.16
N TYR A 60 15.46 -16.97 -1.36
CA TYR A 60 15.72 -15.53 -1.33
C TYR A 60 16.86 -15.17 -0.38
N GLN A 61 17.01 -15.87 0.72
CA GLN A 61 18.14 -15.66 1.65
C GLN A 61 19.48 -16.03 1.00
N TYR A 62 19.46 -17.00 0.08
CA TYR A 62 20.61 -17.49 -0.66
C TYR A 62 20.32 -17.44 -2.15
N PRO A 63 20.51 -16.27 -2.80
CA PRO A 63 19.95 -15.98 -4.11
C PRO A 63 20.66 -16.66 -5.29
N THR A 64 21.74 -17.39 -5.07
CA THR A 64 22.44 -18.18 -6.11
C THR A 64 22.42 -19.67 -5.77
N ILE A 65 22.54 -20.52 -6.77
CA ILE A 65 22.61 -21.97 -6.56
C ILE A 65 23.77 -22.34 -5.65
N GLU A 66 24.95 -21.73 -5.85
CA GLU A 66 26.12 -21.94 -4.99
C GLU A 66 25.85 -21.57 -3.53
N ALA A 67 25.28 -20.37 -3.29
CA ALA A 67 25.00 -19.90 -1.95
C ALA A 67 23.94 -20.78 -1.26
N LEU A 68 22.91 -21.17 -1.98
CA LEU A 68 21.84 -22.01 -1.48
C LEU A 68 22.32 -23.42 -1.15
N ALA A 69 23.09 -24.05 -2.05
CA ALA A 69 23.69 -25.37 -1.84
C ALA A 69 24.65 -25.37 -0.64
N HIS A 70 25.50 -24.34 -0.53
CA HIS A 70 26.41 -24.16 0.59
C HIS A 70 25.67 -24.01 1.92
N ALA A 71 24.65 -23.13 1.98
CA ALA A 71 23.89 -22.86 3.21
C ALA A 71 23.12 -24.09 3.70
N LEU A 72 22.58 -24.90 2.79
CA LEU A 72 21.81 -26.09 3.12
C LEU A 72 22.67 -27.29 3.54
N THR A 73 23.96 -27.28 3.17
CA THR A 73 24.91 -28.35 3.50
C THR A 73 25.86 -28.00 4.65
N ALA A 74 26.02 -26.72 5.00
CA ALA A 74 26.80 -26.28 6.13
C ALA A 74 26.18 -26.75 7.46
N SER A 75 26.97 -27.33 8.35
CA SER A 75 26.51 -27.74 9.67
C SER A 75 26.08 -26.54 10.53
N GLN A 76 25.14 -26.74 11.47
CA GLN A 76 24.50 -25.71 12.29
C GLN A 76 25.45 -24.87 13.17
N GLU A 77 26.73 -25.21 13.25
CA GLU A 77 27.72 -24.51 14.08
C GLU A 77 28.19 -23.17 13.50
N ASP A 78 28.00 -22.90 12.21
CA ASP A 78 28.45 -21.66 11.55
C ASP A 78 27.37 -20.54 11.49
N LYS A 79 26.19 -20.75 12.06
CA LYS A 79 25.05 -19.77 12.00
C LYS A 79 25.15 -18.59 12.97
N GLN A 80 26.28 -18.39 13.68
CA GLN A 80 26.49 -17.26 14.60
C GLN A 80 27.54 -16.27 14.10
N GLY A 81 27.25 -15.52 13.11
CA GLY A 81 28.15 -14.45 12.77
C GLY A 81 27.79 -13.65 11.54
N VAL A 82 26.81 -12.83 11.57
CA VAL A 82 26.81 -11.46 11.03
C VAL A 82 25.54 -10.74 11.53
N ARG A 83 25.57 -10.27 12.75
CA ARG A 83 24.70 -9.16 13.15
C ARG A 83 25.40 -7.88 12.71
N GLY A 84 24.88 -7.25 11.66
CA GLY A 84 25.35 -5.97 11.16
C GLY A 84 25.38 -4.89 12.25
N ALA A 85 26.38 -4.04 12.17
CA ALA A 85 26.60 -2.92 13.08
C ALA A 85 25.37 -2.01 13.13
N ARG A 86 24.82 -1.84 14.32
CA ARG A 86 23.74 -0.89 14.60
C ARG A 86 24.19 0.53 14.21
N ALA A 87 23.46 1.14 13.27
CA ALA A 87 23.59 2.55 12.96
C ALA A 87 23.32 3.41 14.21
N GLY A 88 24.13 4.44 14.37
CA GLY A 88 24.11 5.31 15.54
C GLY A 88 22.76 5.96 15.80
N ARG A 89 22.38 5.96 17.06
CA ARG A 89 21.17 6.55 17.63
C ARG A 89 21.16 8.05 17.36
N MET A 90 20.26 8.52 16.52
CA MET A 90 19.96 9.94 16.40
C MET A 90 19.33 10.42 17.71
N GLN A 91 19.95 11.42 18.35
CA GLN A 91 19.40 12.04 19.55
C GLN A 91 18.15 12.85 19.15
N THR A 92 16.99 12.40 19.56
CA THR A 92 15.74 13.16 19.45
C THR A 92 15.68 14.18 20.58
N VAL A 93 15.34 15.44 20.24
CA VAL A 93 15.00 16.48 21.20
C VAL A 93 13.78 16.03 22.00
N SER A 94 13.91 15.98 23.32
CA SER A 94 12.95 15.42 24.25
C SER A 94 11.78 16.40 24.45
N ALA A 95 10.75 16.33 23.59
CA ALA A 95 9.41 16.73 23.98
C ALA A 95 8.75 15.62 24.82
N SER A 96 7.92 15.96 25.82
CA SER A 96 7.23 14.93 26.61
C SER A 96 6.32 14.08 25.69
N PRO A 97 6.16 12.77 25.92
CA PRO A 97 5.34 11.90 25.07
C PRO A 97 3.95 12.47 24.79
N ALA A 98 3.29 13.08 25.78
CA ALA A 98 1.97 13.68 25.62
C ALA A 98 1.92 14.90 24.67
N GLN A 99 3.04 15.57 24.41
CA GLN A 99 3.12 16.68 23.45
C GLN A 99 3.30 16.22 22.00
N ARG A 100 3.52 14.94 21.79
CA ARG A 100 3.76 14.34 20.45
C ARG A 100 2.52 13.63 19.90
N ASP A 101 1.50 13.42 20.72
CA ASP A 101 0.30 12.70 20.36
C ASP A 101 -0.56 13.52 19.37
N ILE A 102 -1.07 12.86 18.33
CA ILE A 102 -1.91 13.47 17.31
C ILE A 102 -3.32 12.88 17.40
N ALA A 103 -4.32 13.73 17.52
CA ALA A 103 -5.72 13.36 17.56
C ALA A 103 -6.29 13.23 16.15
N ILE A 104 -7.08 12.19 15.91
CA ILE A 104 -8.01 12.10 14.79
C ILE A 104 -9.32 12.70 15.30
N VAL A 105 -9.76 13.78 14.66
CA VAL A 105 -10.96 14.55 15.09
C VAL A 105 -12.08 14.51 14.07
N GLY A 106 -11.86 13.89 12.89
CA GLY A 106 -12.88 13.68 11.88
C GLY A 106 -12.41 12.68 10.82
N ARG A 107 -13.36 12.12 10.10
CA ARG A 107 -13.13 11.12 9.07
C ARG A 107 -14.21 11.16 8.00
N ALA A 108 -13.86 10.88 6.75
CA ALA A 108 -14.82 10.61 5.68
C ALA A 108 -14.21 9.67 4.65
N GLY A 109 -15.05 9.01 3.85
CA GLY A 109 -14.56 8.14 2.79
C GLY A 109 -15.67 7.58 1.91
N ARG A 110 -15.21 6.93 0.83
CA ARG A 110 -16.00 6.13 -0.10
C ARG A 110 -15.33 4.78 -0.22
N PHE A 111 -16.09 3.73 -0.04
CA PHE A 111 -15.60 2.35 -0.03
C PHE A 111 -16.53 1.46 -0.86
N PRO A 112 -16.06 0.33 -1.40
CA PRO A 112 -16.92 -0.64 -2.04
C PRO A 112 -18.06 -1.09 -1.10
N GLY A 113 -19.29 -0.85 -1.51
CA GLY A 113 -20.49 -1.17 -0.72
C GLY A 113 -20.77 -0.25 0.48
N ALA A 114 -19.98 0.81 0.69
CA ALA A 114 -20.20 1.77 1.77
C ALA A 114 -19.90 3.20 1.33
N ALA A 115 -20.86 4.10 1.51
CA ALA A 115 -20.73 5.51 1.13
C ALA A 115 -19.98 6.37 2.17
N ASN A 116 -19.77 5.84 3.37
CA ASN A 116 -19.12 6.54 4.48
C ASN A 116 -18.47 5.56 5.48
N ALA A 117 -17.80 6.10 6.50
CA ALA A 117 -17.09 5.31 7.49
C ALA A 117 -18.02 4.49 8.41
N ASP A 118 -19.22 4.96 8.69
CA ASP A 118 -20.17 4.24 9.55
C ASP A 118 -20.77 3.04 8.82
N GLU A 119 -21.09 3.20 7.55
CA GLU A 119 -21.50 2.08 6.70
C GLU A 119 -20.38 1.04 6.53
N LEU A 120 -19.13 1.49 6.33
CA LEU A 120 -17.98 0.59 6.33
C LEU A 120 -17.87 -0.20 7.64
N TRP A 121 -18.06 0.47 8.78
CA TRP A 121 -18.05 -0.20 10.07
C TRP A 121 -19.16 -1.26 10.18
N ALA A 122 -20.36 -0.95 9.68
CA ALA A 122 -21.47 -1.91 9.64
C ALA A 122 -21.13 -3.14 8.78
N LEU A 123 -20.51 -2.95 7.59
CA LEU A 123 -20.04 -4.05 6.73
C LEU A 123 -18.99 -4.93 7.44
N LEU A 124 -18.05 -4.32 8.17
CA LEU A 124 -17.03 -5.05 8.92
C LEU A 124 -17.63 -5.90 10.05
N LEU A 125 -18.62 -5.35 10.78
CA LEU A 125 -19.33 -6.08 11.84
C LEU A 125 -20.16 -7.23 11.29
N ASP A 126 -20.72 -7.09 10.09
CA ASP A 126 -21.52 -8.13 9.41
C ASP A 126 -20.63 -9.19 8.72
N GLY A 127 -19.32 -8.93 8.64
CA GLY A 127 -18.37 -9.79 7.90
C GLY A 127 -18.65 -9.82 6.40
N ALA A 128 -19.24 -8.76 5.85
CA ALA A 128 -19.62 -8.67 4.45
C ALA A 128 -18.40 -8.63 3.53
N VAL A 129 -18.50 -9.33 2.41
CA VAL A 129 -17.53 -9.29 1.30
C VAL A 129 -18.10 -8.42 0.20
N THR A 130 -17.40 -7.35 -0.16
CA THR A 130 -17.85 -6.35 -1.15
C THR A 130 -17.08 -6.42 -2.46
N THR A 131 -16.15 -7.39 -2.60
CA THR A 131 -15.51 -7.67 -3.88
C THR A 131 -16.47 -8.38 -4.82
N GLY A 132 -16.39 -8.04 -6.10
CA GLY A 132 -17.29 -8.59 -7.12
C GLY A 132 -16.84 -8.24 -8.53
N PRO A 133 -17.65 -8.58 -9.54
CA PRO A 133 -17.30 -8.37 -10.93
C PRO A 133 -17.19 -6.88 -11.29
N LEU A 134 -16.43 -6.60 -12.35
CA LEU A 134 -16.30 -5.25 -12.92
C LEU A 134 -17.68 -4.63 -13.19
N PRO A 135 -17.97 -3.42 -12.67
CA PRO A 135 -19.26 -2.76 -12.90
C PRO A 135 -19.57 -2.56 -14.38
N ALA A 136 -20.86 -2.68 -14.74
CA ALA A 136 -21.30 -2.48 -16.11
C ALA A 136 -20.94 -1.08 -16.61
N GLY A 137 -20.33 -1.00 -17.79
CA GLY A 137 -19.87 0.28 -18.37
C GLY A 137 -18.49 0.74 -17.93
N ARG A 138 -17.89 0.17 -16.87
CA ARG A 138 -16.52 0.45 -16.50
C ARG A 138 -15.59 -0.07 -17.59
N TRP A 139 -14.57 0.71 -17.98
CA TRP A 139 -13.61 0.43 -19.06
C TRP A 139 -14.25 0.26 -20.45
N SER A 140 -15.46 0.82 -20.67
CA SER A 140 -16.20 0.72 -21.94
C SER A 140 -15.44 1.30 -23.13
N GLU A 141 -14.52 2.25 -22.89
CA GLU A 141 -13.65 2.87 -23.88
C GLU A 141 -12.74 1.85 -24.58
N TYR A 142 -12.39 0.78 -23.88
CA TYR A 142 -11.54 -0.30 -24.37
C TYR A 142 -12.31 -1.48 -24.99
N ALA A 143 -13.63 -1.46 -24.92
CA ALA A 143 -14.47 -2.57 -25.43
C ALA A 143 -14.36 -2.77 -26.96
N GLY A 144 -13.92 -1.74 -27.70
CA GLY A 144 -13.68 -1.78 -29.13
C GLY A 144 -12.39 -2.53 -29.52
N ASP A 145 -11.43 -2.67 -28.62
CA ASP A 145 -10.18 -3.40 -28.87
C ASP A 145 -10.37 -4.92 -28.67
N PRO A 146 -10.17 -5.75 -29.74
CA PRO A 146 -10.38 -7.20 -29.65
C PRO A 146 -9.39 -7.89 -28.67
N TYR A 147 -8.17 -7.41 -28.58
CA TYR A 147 -7.13 -7.98 -27.69
C TYR A 147 -7.48 -7.71 -26.23
N LEU A 148 -7.73 -6.44 -25.86
CA LEU A 148 -8.10 -6.06 -24.50
C LEU A 148 -9.40 -6.73 -24.07
N ARG A 149 -10.39 -6.80 -24.94
CA ARG A 149 -11.65 -7.50 -24.65
C ARG A 149 -11.45 -8.99 -24.35
N THR A 150 -10.53 -9.65 -25.07
CA THR A 150 -10.19 -11.06 -24.83
C THR A 150 -9.47 -11.20 -23.50
N LYS A 151 -8.42 -10.40 -23.27
CA LYS A 151 -7.66 -10.39 -22.01
C LYS A 151 -8.54 -10.11 -20.79
N MET A 152 -9.41 -9.11 -20.83
CA MET A 152 -10.36 -8.79 -19.75
C MET A 152 -11.38 -9.91 -19.46
N LYS A 153 -11.58 -10.86 -20.37
CA LYS A 153 -12.42 -12.05 -20.15
C LYS A 153 -11.65 -13.24 -19.58
N GLU A 154 -10.38 -13.34 -19.93
CA GLU A 154 -9.50 -14.44 -19.53
C GLU A 154 -8.90 -14.18 -18.12
N GLU A 155 -8.68 -12.91 -17.79
CA GLU A 155 -8.08 -12.50 -16.52
C GLU A 155 -9.15 -12.24 -15.45
N ALA A 156 -8.79 -12.44 -14.20
CA ALA A 156 -9.67 -12.10 -13.07
C ALA A 156 -9.83 -10.58 -12.98
N THR A 157 -11.04 -10.09 -13.22
CA THR A 157 -11.41 -8.67 -13.11
C THR A 157 -12.27 -8.38 -11.88
N ASP A 158 -12.47 -9.36 -11.02
CA ASP A 158 -13.15 -9.15 -9.74
C ASP A 158 -12.33 -8.20 -8.86
N GLY A 159 -13.02 -7.30 -8.20
CA GLY A 159 -12.39 -6.25 -7.42
C GLY A 159 -13.36 -5.60 -6.44
N GLY A 160 -12.85 -4.72 -5.60
CA GLY A 160 -13.68 -3.79 -4.83
C GLY A 160 -13.91 -2.51 -5.64
N TYR A 161 -15.11 -2.29 -6.11
CA TYR A 161 -15.44 -1.14 -6.95
C TYR A 161 -16.37 -0.17 -6.24
N LEU A 162 -16.16 1.13 -6.45
CA LEU A 162 -17.14 2.15 -6.09
C LEU A 162 -18.27 2.14 -7.10
N ASP A 163 -19.50 2.29 -6.61
CA ASP A 163 -20.72 2.29 -7.46
C ASP A 163 -20.70 3.46 -8.45
N ASP A 164 -20.24 4.63 -8.01
CA ASP A 164 -20.16 5.84 -8.81
C ASP A 164 -18.80 6.54 -8.65
N ILE A 165 -18.09 6.69 -9.76
CA ILE A 165 -16.86 7.46 -9.84
C ILE A 165 -16.99 8.66 -10.80
N ALA A 166 -18.16 8.82 -11.41
CA ALA A 166 -18.40 9.82 -12.46
C ALA A 166 -19.09 11.08 -11.93
N SER A 167 -20.01 10.95 -11.00
CA SER A 167 -20.77 12.06 -10.44
C SER A 167 -19.88 13.00 -9.62
N PHE A 168 -20.21 14.30 -9.68
CA PHE A 168 -19.50 15.34 -8.94
C PHE A 168 -20.33 16.61 -8.91
N ASP A 169 -20.48 17.23 -7.75
CA ASP A 169 -21.18 18.51 -7.59
C ASP A 169 -20.26 19.68 -7.95
N ASN A 170 -20.09 19.89 -9.24
CA ASN A 170 -19.24 20.97 -9.75
C ASN A 170 -19.76 22.39 -9.41
N GLU A 171 -21.08 22.56 -9.26
CA GLU A 171 -21.67 23.85 -8.89
C GLU A 171 -21.33 24.22 -7.45
N PHE A 172 -21.38 23.27 -6.53
CA PHE A 172 -20.99 23.46 -5.14
C PHE A 172 -19.54 23.98 -5.01
N PHE A 173 -18.64 23.40 -5.79
CA PHE A 173 -17.21 23.81 -5.79
C PHE A 173 -16.89 24.97 -6.73
N GLY A 174 -17.89 25.55 -7.40
CA GLY A 174 -17.70 26.68 -8.33
C GLY A 174 -16.91 26.34 -9.58
N LEU A 175 -16.93 25.08 -10.01
CA LEU A 175 -16.21 24.59 -11.18
C LEU A 175 -17.15 24.50 -12.39
N SER A 176 -16.61 24.83 -13.57
CA SER A 176 -17.39 24.66 -14.80
C SER A 176 -17.57 23.18 -15.16
N PRO A 177 -18.67 22.78 -15.82
CA PRO A 177 -18.84 21.42 -16.31
C PRO A 177 -17.68 20.94 -17.19
N LEU A 178 -17.11 21.83 -18.00
CA LEU A 178 -15.97 21.54 -18.86
C LEU A 178 -14.71 21.20 -18.05
N GLU A 179 -14.43 21.95 -16.99
CA GLU A 179 -13.33 21.66 -16.09
C GLU A 179 -13.56 20.33 -15.36
N ALA A 180 -14.74 20.13 -14.80
CA ALA A 180 -15.11 18.90 -14.08
C ALA A 180 -14.98 17.64 -14.95
N GLN A 181 -15.36 17.70 -16.23
CA GLN A 181 -15.18 16.61 -17.19
C GLN A 181 -13.72 16.26 -17.46
N ASN A 182 -12.81 17.24 -17.34
CA ASN A 182 -11.38 17.02 -17.55
C ASN A 182 -10.64 16.66 -16.25
N MET A 183 -11.31 16.58 -15.11
CA MET A 183 -10.70 16.20 -13.83
C MET A 183 -10.72 14.69 -13.63
N ASP A 184 -9.58 14.15 -13.21
CA ASP A 184 -9.49 12.77 -12.70
C ASP A 184 -10.58 12.53 -11.63
N PRO A 185 -11.32 11.42 -11.70
CA PRO A 185 -12.25 11.02 -10.63
C PRO A 185 -11.64 11.13 -9.22
N GLN A 186 -10.35 10.82 -9.08
CA GLN A 186 -9.65 10.96 -7.80
C GLN A 186 -9.67 12.40 -7.28
N GLN A 187 -9.49 13.40 -8.13
CA GLN A 187 -9.58 14.82 -7.72
C GLN A 187 -10.98 15.19 -7.27
N ARG A 188 -12.00 14.73 -7.98
CA ARG A 188 -13.42 15.02 -7.70
C ARG A 188 -13.84 14.42 -6.38
N ILE A 189 -13.63 13.12 -6.21
CA ILE A 189 -14.01 12.38 -5.00
C ILE A 189 -13.25 12.91 -3.78
N MET A 190 -11.94 13.16 -3.89
CA MET A 190 -11.15 13.67 -2.76
C MET A 190 -11.53 15.09 -2.35
N LEU A 191 -12.04 15.90 -3.26
CA LEU A 191 -12.56 17.23 -2.95
C LEU A 191 -13.84 17.15 -2.10
N GLU A 192 -14.78 16.27 -2.46
CA GLU A 192 -16.00 16.00 -1.69
C GLU A 192 -15.67 15.37 -0.33
N VAL A 193 -14.83 14.33 -0.31
CA VAL A 193 -14.42 13.64 0.92
C VAL A 193 -13.66 14.58 1.88
N ALA A 194 -12.88 15.54 1.35
CA ALA A 194 -12.24 16.55 2.19
C ALA A 194 -13.26 17.47 2.90
N TRP A 195 -14.31 17.89 2.19
CA TRP A 195 -15.41 18.66 2.75
C TRP A 195 -16.11 17.86 3.85
N GLU A 196 -16.52 16.65 3.56
CA GLU A 196 -17.23 15.76 4.51
C GLU A 196 -16.40 15.43 5.75
N ALA A 197 -15.09 15.24 5.60
CA ALA A 197 -14.20 15.00 6.74
C ALA A 197 -14.14 16.20 7.69
N LEU A 198 -14.17 17.43 7.15
CA LEU A 198 -14.25 18.64 7.96
C LEU A 198 -15.63 18.82 8.62
N GLU A 199 -16.71 18.44 7.93
CA GLU A 199 -18.05 18.41 8.54
C GLU A 199 -18.14 17.41 9.69
N ASP A 200 -17.60 16.20 9.52
CA ASP A 200 -17.53 15.18 10.56
C ASP A 200 -16.70 15.65 11.77
N ALA A 201 -15.63 16.41 11.52
CA ALA A 201 -14.83 17.05 12.56
C ALA A 201 -15.52 18.25 13.23
N HIS A 202 -16.71 18.67 12.77
CA HIS A 202 -17.40 19.89 13.19
C HIS A 202 -16.56 21.17 12.99
N ILE A 203 -15.65 21.15 12.01
CA ILE A 203 -14.77 22.27 11.68
C ILE A 203 -15.24 22.91 10.37
N PRO A 204 -15.94 24.05 10.39
CA PRO A 204 -16.34 24.73 9.17
C PRO A 204 -15.12 25.13 8.32
N ALA A 205 -15.08 24.71 7.06
CA ALA A 205 -13.96 25.00 6.16
C ALA A 205 -13.65 26.50 6.04
N ASP A 206 -14.68 27.35 6.10
CA ASP A 206 -14.53 28.82 6.06
C ASP A 206 -13.71 29.39 7.23
N ARG A 207 -13.71 28.74 8.39
CA ARG A 207 -12.86 29.15 9.53
C ARG A 207 -11.38 28.86 9.32
N LEU A 208 -11.08 27.95 8.41
CA LEU A 208 -9.71 27.52 8.11
C LEU A 208 -9.12 28.32 6.93
N ARG A 209 -9.90 29.16 6.24
CA ARG A 209 -9.41 29.95 5.09
C ARG A 209 -8.22 30.81 5.48
N GLY A 210 -7.18 30.78 4.65
CA GLY A 210 -5.96 31.55 4.87
C GLY A 210 -5.07 31.04 6.00
N THR A 211 -5.40 29.90 6.62
CA THR A 211 -4.64 29.32 7.74
C THR A 211 -3.72 28.17 7.27
N PRO A 212 -2.71 27.78 8.08
CA PRO A 212 -1.77 26.72 7.72
C PRO A 212 -2.40 25.32 7.91
N VAL A 213 -3.38 24.97 7.07
CA VAL A 213 -3.90 23.60 6.99
C VAL A 213 -3.07 22.79 6.01
N GLY A 214 -2.55 21.63 6.45
CA GLY A 214 -1.83 20.71 5.60
C GLY A 214 -2.76 19.74 4.86
N VAL A 215 -2.44 19.40 3.60
CA VAL A 215 -3.18 18.41 2.81
C VAL A 215 -2.21 17.37 2.25
N PHE A 216 -2.32 16.13 2.71
CA PHE A 216 -1.44 15.03 2.35
C PHE A 216 -2.26 13.88 1.77
N VAL A 217 -2.07 13.58 0.48
CA VAL A 217 -2.85 12.55 -0.23
C VAL A 217 -1.92 11.48 -0.74
N GLY A 218 -2.20 10.23 -0.40
CA GLY A 218 -1.57 9.06 -0.98
C GLY A 218 -2.28 8.65 -2.27
N SER A 219 -1.59 8.68 -3.41
CA SER A 219 -2.15 8.19 -4.68
C SER A 219 -1.02 7.78 -5.62
N SER A 220 -1.11 6.60 -6.21
CA SER A 220 -0.14 6.05 -7.16
C SER A 220 -0.74 5.80 -8.55
N GLY A 221 -2.06 5.85 -8.70
CA GLY A 221 -2.75 5.64 -9.97
C GLY A 221 -2.76 6.90 -10.83
N ASN A 222 -2.49 6.73 -12.14
CA ASN A 222 -2.66 7.78 -13.16
C ASN A 222 -3.50 7.27 -14.34
N ASP A 223 -4.47 6.45 -14.04
CA ASP A 223 -5.31 5.76 -15.02
C ASP A 223 -6.09 6.74 -15.91
N TYR A 224 -6.63 7.80 -15.32
CA TYR A 224 -7.36 8.83 -16.03
C TYR A 224 -6.46 9.70 -16.93
N GLY A 225 -5.25 9.99 -16.48
CA GLY A 225 -4.25 10.67 -17.30
C GLY A 225 -3.86 9.86 -18.53
N MET A 226 -3.77 8.55 -18.41
CA MET A 226 -3.54 7.64 -19.54
C MET A 226 -4.73 7.63 -20.49
N LEU A 227 -5.96 7.64 -19.99
CA LEU A 227 -7.19 7.67 -20.80
C LEU A 227 -7.27 8.97 -21.62
N ILE A 228 -7.06 10.13 -21.00
CA ILE A 228 -7.05 11.42 -21.71
C ILE A 228 -5.89 11.51 -22.69
N GLY A 229 -4.70 11.07 -22.30
CA GLY A 229 -3.49 11.14 -23.13
C GLY A 229 -3.50 10.21 -24.35
N ALA A 230 -4.38 9.23 -24.38
CA ALA A 230 -4.53 8.32 -25.52
C ALA A 230 -5.08 9.00 -26.79
N ASP A 231 -5.83 10.10 -26.65
CA ASP A 231 -6.36 10.87 -27.77
C ASP A 231 -5.80 12.30 -27.77
N PRO A 232 -4.91 12.66 -28.70
CA PRO A 232 -4.37 14.03 -28.82
C PRO A 232 -5.43 15.10 -29.04
N ALA A 233 -6.63 14.75 -29.53
CA ALA A 233 -7.74 15.69 -29.71
C ALA A 233 -8.35 16.14 -28.36
N GLN A 234 -8.09 15.40 -27.28
CA GLN A 234 -8.48 15.76 -25.92
C GLN A 234 -7.53 16.77 -25.25
N ALA A 235 -6.47 17.20 -25.95
CA ALA A 235 -5.54 18.20 -25.43
C ALA A 235 -6.28 19.52 -25.13
N HIS A 236 -6.45 19.81 -23.85
CA HIS A 236 -7.15 20.98 -23.34
C HIS A 236 -6.41 21.54 -22.11
N PRO A 237 -6.42 22.87 -21.84
CA PRO A 237 -5.77 23.40 -20.64
C PRO A 237 -6.20 22.73 -19.34
N TYR A 238 -7.46 22.37 -19.19
CA TYR A 238 -7.96 21.64 -18.02
C TYR A 238 -7.50 20.19 -17.96
N ALA A 239 -7.18 19.54 -19.09
CA ALA A 239 -6.67 18.18 -19.10
C ALA A 239 -5.29 18.08 -18.42
N LEU A 240 -4.44 19.09 -18.56
CA LEU A 240 -3.13 19.14 -17.90
C LEU A 240 -3.26 19.12 -16.36
N THR A 241 -4.13 19.98 -15.82
CA THR A 241 -4.37 20.03 -14.37
C THR A 241 -5.25 18.87 -13.90
N GLY A 242 -6.17 18.42 -14.73
CA GLY A 242 -7.07 17.31 -14.42
C GLY A 242 -6.38 15.95 -14.35
N ALA A 243 -5.32 15.73 -15.15
CA ALA A 243 -4.59 14.45 -15.19
C ALA A 243 -3.42 14.35 -14.20
N SER A 244 -3.05 15.45 -13.54
CA SER A 244 -1.88 15.45 -12.64
C SER A 244 -2.23 15.05 -11.22
N SER A 245 -1.57 14.00 -10.68
CA SER A 245 -1.75 13.56 -9.29
C SER A 245 -1.35 14.62 -8.26
N ALA A 246 -0.38 15.50 -8.59
CA ALA A 246 -0.01 16.64 -7.74
C ALA A 246 -1.18 17.61 -7.51
N ILE A 247 -2.16 17.63 -8.40
CA ILE A 247 -3.32 18.53 -8.30
C ILE A 247 -4.39 17.97 -7.35
N ILE A 248 -4.38 16.68 -7.01
CA ILE A 248 -5.34 16.10 -6.05
C ILE A 248 -5.32 16.91 -4.73
N PRO A 249 -4.20 16.98 -3.97
CA PRO A 249 -4.15 17.78 -2.73
C PRO A 249 -4.21 19.28 -3.01
N ASN A 250 -3.58 19.76 -4.10
CA ASN A 250 -3.49 21.20 -4.37
C ASN A 250 -4.84 21.81 -4.78
N ARG A 251 -5.73 21.04 -5.39
CA ARG A 251 -7.09 21.48 -5.68
C ARG A 251 -7.90 21.69 -4.40
N ILE A 252 -7.73 20.83 -3.41
CA ILE A 252 -8.35 20.96 -2.08
C ILE A 252 -7.84 22.24 -1.41
N SER A 253 -6.51 22.42 -1.39
CA SER A 253 -5.90 23.62 -0.82
C SER A 253 -6.36 24.89 -1.54
N TYR A 254 -6.51 24.85 -2.86
CA TYR A 254 -7.02 25.98 -3.65
C TYR A 254 -8.51 26.28 -3.35
N ALA A 255 -9.36 25.25 -3.35
CA ALA A 255 -10.79 25.42 -3.14
C ALA A 255 -11.12 26.00 -1.75
N PHE A 256 -10.38 25.59 -0.74
CA PHE A 256 -10.61 26.01 0.65
C PHE A 256 -9.66 27.11 1.14
N ASP A 257 -8.76 27.62 0.30
CA ASP A 257 -7.71 28.62 0.66
C ASP A 257 -6.85 28.15 1.84
N PHE A 258 -6.39 26.87 1.82
CA PHE A 258 -5.47 26.32 2.79
C PHE A 258 -4.02 26.67 2.41
N ARG A 259 -3.20 27.04 3.42
CA ARG A 259 -1.85 27.57 3.19
C ARG A 259 -0.73 26.76 3.83
N GLY A 260 -1.04 25.59 4.36
CA GLY A 260 -0.05 24.63 4.86
C GLY A 260 0.58 23.82 3.72
N PRO A 261 1.44 22.84 4.06
CA PRO A 261 2.01 21.89 3.11
C PRO A 261 0.90 21.15 2.33
N SER A 262 1.06 21.02 1.02
CA SER A 262 0.07 20.35 0.15
C SER A 262 0.81 19.47 -0.84
N MET A 263 0.68 18.15 -0.71
CA MET A 263 1.46 17.22 -1.53
C MET A 263 0.76 15.90 -1.78
N ASN A 264 1.01 15.36 -2.98
CA ASN A 264 0.73 13.97 -3.29
C ASN A 264 1.94 13.10 -2.91
N VAL A 265 1.66 11.97 -2.28
CA VAL A 265 2.66 10.97 -1.87
C VAL A 265 2.44 9.70 -2.68
N ASP A 266 3.47 9.27 -3.39
CA ASP A 266 3.47 7.99 -4.09
C ASP A 266 4.59 7.11 -3.56
N THR A 267 4.19 6.12 -2.78
CA THR A 267 5.01 5.02 -2.26
C THR A 267 4.30 3.69 -2.50
N ALA A 268 3.60 3.59 -3.64
CA ALA A 268 2.76 2.46 -4.01
C ALA A 268 1.69 2.13 -2.94
N CYS A 269 1.57 0.88 -2.51
CA CYS A 269 0.55 0.42 -1.57
C CYS A 269 0.56 1.16 -0.21
N SER A 270 1.70 1.69 0.21
CA SER A 270 1.86 2.41 1.49
C SER A 270 1.55 3.91 1.42
N SER A 271 1.18 4.45 0.24
CA SER A 271 1.07 5.89 0.00
C SER A 271 0.19 6.61 1.02
N SER A 272 -0.98 6.06 1.37
CA SER A 272 -1.90 6.67 2.32
C SER A 272 -1.34 6.70 3.76
N LEU A 273 -0.67 5.63 4.22
CA LEU A 273 -0.04 5.61 5.55
C LEU A 273 1.18 6.53 5.61
N VAL A 274 1.95 6.64 4.52
CA VAL A 274 3.08 7.58 4.44
C VAL A 274 2.56 9.03 4.41
N SER A 275 1.42 9.32 3.78
CA SER A 275 0.78 10.63 3.85
C SER A 275 0.35 10.99 5.28
N VAL A 276 -0.20 10.02 6.03
CA VAL A 276 -0.48 10.19 7.47
C VAL A 276 0.80 10.46 8.27
N HIS A 277 1.89 9.72 7.99
CA HIS A 277 3.19 9.96 8.63
C HIS A 277 3.69 11.38 8.39
N HIS A 278 3.63 11.89 7.15
CA HIS A 278 4.00 13.27 6.84
C HIS A 278 3.13 14.29 7.56
N ALA A 279 1.82 14.09 7.60
CA ALA A 279 0.90 14.95 8.33
C ALA A 279 1.21 14.99 9.84
N VAL A 280 1.46 13.82 10.45
CA VAL A 280 1.89 13.72 11.86
C VAL A 280 3.17 14.50 12.11
N ARG A 281 4.15 14.40 11.21
CA ARG A 281 5.41 15.16 11.31
C ARG A 281 5.17 16.66 11.16
N ALA A 282 4.42 17.10 10.15
CA ALA A 282 4.11 18.51 9.91
C ALA A 282 3.39 19.16 11.11
N LEU A 283 2.45 18.45 11.74
CA LEU A 283 1.77 18.91 12.96
C LEU A 283 2.73 19.01 14.17
N ARG A 284 3.61 18.01 14.36
CA ARG A 284 4.61 17.99 15.43
C ARG A 284 5.67 19.09 15.29
N ASP A 285 6.06 19.37 14.05
CA ASP A 285 7.06 20.37 13.72
C ASP A 285 6.46 21.80 13.59
N GLY A 286 5.12 21.94 13.69
CA GLY A 286 4.41 23.24 13.66
C GLY A 286 4.31 23.85 12.25
N GLU A 287 4.44 23.06 11.20
CA GLU A 287 4.26 23.49 9.81
C GLU A 287 2.78 23.70 9.47
N CYS A 288 1.88 23.03 10.21
CA CYS A 288 0.44 23.21 10.12
C CYS A 288 -0.21 22.99 11.51
N ASP A 289 -1.45 23.49 11.65
CA ASP A 289 -2.25 23.38 12.88
C ASP A 289 -3.37 22.34 12.76
N VAL A 290 -3.84 22.12 11.53
CA VAL A 290 -4.78 21.08 11.14
C VAL A 290 -4.21 20.40 9.90
N ALA A 291 -4.41 19.11 9.77
CA ALA A 291 -4.02 18.38 8.56
C ALA A 291 -5.14 17.45 8.09
N LEU A 292 -5.39 17.43 6.78
CA LEU A 292 -6.11 16.39 6.09
C LEU A 292 -5.10 15.37 5.57
N ALA A 293 -5.23 14.12 5.98
CA ALA A 293 -4.36 13.04 5.54
C ALA A 293 -5.17 11.83 5.11
N GLY A 294 -4.80 11.22 4.00
CA GLY A 294 -5.54 10.07 3.48
C GLY A 294 -5.01 9.56 2.16
N GLY A 295 -5.87 8.91 1.41
CA GLY A 295 -5.49 8.38 0.10
C GLY A 295 -6.68 8.05 -0.77
N VAL A 296 -6.38 7.81 -2.04
CA VAL A 296 -7.36 7.45 -3.06
C VAL A 296 -6.76 6.50 -4.08
N ASN A 297 -7.57 5.55 -4.51
CA ASN A 297 -7.27 4.69 -5.64
C ASN A 297 -8.54 4.46 -6.45
N ILE A 298 -8.53 4.76 -7.75
CA ILE A 298 -9.62 4.54 -8.70
C ILE A 298 -9.07 3.76 -9.89
N LEU A 299 -9.77 2.71 -10.27
CA LEU A 299 -9.42 1.82 -11.39
C LEU A 299 -10.12 2.30 -12.66
N ALA A 300 -9.64 3.43 -13.22
CA ALA A 300 -10.27 4.06 -14.39
C ALA A 300 -9.91 3.38 -15.71
N ASN A 301 -8.89 2.51 -15.75
CA ASN A 301 -8.54 1.71 -16.92
C ASN A 301 -8.07 0.28 -16.54
N PRO A 302 -8.04 -0.66 -17.50
CA PRO A 302 -7.66 -2.06 -17.23
C PRO A 302 -6.15 -2.30 -17.10
N PHE A 303 -5.30 -1.37 -17.57
CA PHE A 303 -3.87 -1.69 -17.79
C PHE A 303 -3.13 -2.10 -16.53
N ALA A 304 -3.31 -1.38 -15.43
CA ALA A 304 -2.66 -1.76 -14.18
C ALA A 304 -3.14 -3.14 -13.69
N SER A 305 -4.43 -3.46 -13.82
CA SER A 305 -4.97 -4.77 -13.45
C SER A 305 -4.36 -5.89 -14.31
N LEU A 306 -4.25 -5.67 -15.61
CA LEU A 306 -3.61 -6.63 -16.52
C LEU A 306 -2.11 -6.80 -16.22
N MET A 307 -1.39 -5.73 -15.88
CA MET A 307 0.02 -5.83 -15.48
C MET A 307 0.21 -6.62 -14.18
N PHE A 308 -0.66 -6.43 -13.19
CA PHE A 308 -0.64 -7.23 -11.96
C PHE A 308 -1.01 -8.70 -12.21
N SER A 309 -1.89 -8.97 -13.18
CA SER A 309 -2.21 -10.34 -13.61
C SER A 309 -1.01 -11.01 -14.27
N GLU A 310 -0.31 -10.32 -15.18
CA GLU A 310 0.93 -10.83 -15.80
C GLU A 310 2.06 -11.07 -14.79
N LEU A 311 2.09 -10.32 -13.67
CA LEU A 311 2.99 -10.60 -12.54
C LEU A 311 2.59 -11.85 -11.73
N GLY A 312 1.41 -12.42 -11.99
CA GLY A 312 0.92 -13.61 -11.29
C GLY A 312 0.57 -13.36 -9.82
N VAL A 313 0.24 -12.12 -9.44
CA VAL A 313 -0.08 -11.75 -8.05
C VAL A 313 -1.58 -11.52 -7.81
N ILE A 314 -2.41 -11.50 -8.86
CA ILE A 314 -3.86 -11.39 -8.74
C ILE A 314 -4.45 -12.75 -8.34
N SER A 315 -5.38 -12.75 -7.40
CA SER A 315 -6.15 -13.94 -7.05
C SER A 315 -7.01 -14.40 -8.22
N PRO A 316 -6.82 -15.62 -8.74
CA PRO A 316 -7.63 -16.15 -9.83
C PRO A 316 -9.07 -16.48 -9.38
N THR A 317 -9.32 -16.51 -8.07
CA THR A 317 -10.63 -16.81 -7.49
C THR A 317 -11.42 -15.56 -7.06
N GLY A 318 -10.84 -14.36 -7.24
CA GLY A 318 -11.49 -13.08 -6.92
C GLY A 318 -11.71 -12.81 -5.44
N GLY A 319 -11.11 -13.63 -4.55
CA GLY A 319 -11.24 -13.49 -3.10
C GLY A 319 -9.90 -13.31 -2.41
N ILE A 320 -9.80 -12.35 -1.49
CA ILE A 320 -8.62 -12.19 -0.66
C ILE A 320 -8.69 -13.13 0.55
N ARG A 321 -7.61 -13.86 0.81
CA ARG A 321 -7.50 -14.84 1.91
C ARG A 321 -6.21 -14.62 2.68
N ALA A 322 -6.09 -13.43 3.29
CA ALA A 322 -4.90 -13.04 4.03
C ALA A 322 -4.60 -14.03 5.17
N PHE A 323 -3.35 -14.46 5.26
CA PHE A 323 -2.81 -15.39 6.26
C PHE A 323 -3.46 -16.79 6.27
N SER A 324 -4.11 -17.17 5.18
CA SER A 324 -4.71 -18.49 5.01
C SER A 324 -3.83 -19.42 4.18
N ASP A 325 -3.95 -20.73 4.39
CA ASP A 325 -3.32 -21.75 3.53
C ASP A 325 -3.85 -21.71 2.10
N ASP A 326 -5.05 -21.15 1.91
CA ASP A 326 -5.69 -20.96 0.59
C ASP A 326 -5.36 -19.59 -0.04
N ALA A 327 -4.40 -18.82 0.51
CA ALA A 327 -3.97 -17.54 -0.06
C ALA A 327 -3.44 -17.74 -1.48
N ASP A 328 -4.05 -17.04 -2.45
CA ASP A 328 -3.77 -17.23 -3.88
C ASP A 328 -3.50 -15.92 -4.63
N GLY A 329 -3.48 -14.79 -3.95
CA GLY A 329 -3.14 -13.49 -4.54
C GLY A 329 -3.98 -12.33 -3.99
N ILE A 330 -3.72 -11.14 -4.54
CA ILE A 330 -4.41 -9.90 -4.19
C ILE A 330 -5.71 -9.75 -4.96
N VAL A 331 -6.62 -8.95 -4.40
CA VAL A 331 -7.79 -8.41 -5.10
C VAL A 331 -7.67 -6.89 -5.12
N ARG A 332 -7.68 -6.29 -6.32
CA ARG A 332 -7.58 -4.83 -6.45
C ARG A 332 -8.86 -4.14 -6.01
N SER A 333 -8.74 -2.98 -5.38
CA SER A 333 -9.90 -2.25 -4.88
C SER A 333 -9.77 -0.76 -5.11
N GLU A 334 -10.92 -0.10 -5.26
CA GLU A 334 -11.09 1.34 -5.22
C GLU A 334 -11.43 1.77 -3.80
N ALA A 335 -10.98 2.94 -3.40
CA ALA A 335 -11.45 3.64 -2.22
C ALA A 335 -10.96 5.09 -2.25
N ALA A 336 -11.59 5.93 -1.43
CA ALA A 336 -11.10 7.26 -1.09
C ALA A 336 -11.38 7.53 0.37
N GLY A 337 -10.45 8.18 1.08
CA GLY A 337 -10.66 8.52 2.49
C GLY A 337 -9.74 9.60 2.99
N PHE A 338 -10.26 10.40 3.92
CA PHE A 338 -9.51 11.36 4.71
C PHE A 338 -9.77 11.18 6.20
N ILE A 339 -8.74 11.46 6.98
CA ILE A 339 -8.83 11.77 8.42
C ILE A 339 -8.39 13.21 8.65
N VAL A 340 -9.04 13.87 9.59
CA VAL A 340 -8.68 15.21 10.06
C VAL A 340 -7.83 15.07 11.32
N LEU A 341 -6.63 15.66 11.29
CA LEU A 341 -5.63 15.52 12.33
C LEU A 341 -5.33 16.85 13.00
N LYS A 342 -5.18 16.82 14.33
CA LYS A 342 -4.72 17.95 15.16
C LYS A 342 -3.79 17.42 16.25
N ARG A 343 -2.92 18.28 16.81
CA ARG A 343 -2.23 17.95 18.06
C ARG A 343 -3.27 17.72 19.15
N VAL A 344 -3.09 16.70 19.99
CA VAL A 344 -4.05 16.38 21.07
C VAL A 344 -4.29 17.60 21.97
N ALA A 345 -3.25 18.38 22.28
CA ALA A 345 -3.38 19.57 23.10
C ALA A 345 -4.32 20.62 22.48
N ASP A 346 -4.25 20.80 21.16
CA ASP A 346 -5.09 21.75 20.43
C ASP A 346 -6.53 21.22 20.31
N ALA A 347 -6.70 19.92 20.07
CA ALA A 347 -8.02 19.29 20.02
C ALA A 347 -8.76 19.42 21.36
N VAL A 348 -8.07 19.15 22.46
CA VAL A 348 -8.63 19.34 23.82
C VAL A 348 -8.95 20.80 24.10
N ALA A 349 -8.07 21.75 23.73
CA ALA A 349 -8.29 23.18 23.93
C ALA A 349 -9.47 23.73 23.12
N ASN A 350 -9.74 23.13 21.97
CA ASN A 350 -10.85 23.50 21.11
C ASN A 350 -12.15 22.72 21.38
N GLU A 351 -12.12 21.81 22.36
CA GLU A 351 -13.26 20.93 22.70
C GLU A 351 -13.70 20.04 21.53
N ASP A 352 -12.74 19.66 20.64
CA ASP A 352 -13.02 18.76 19.54
C ASP A 352 -13.31 17.33 20.06
N GLU A 353 -14.16 16.60 19.36
CA GLU A 353 -14.33 15.17 19.58
C GLU A 353 -13.09 14.41 19.11
N ILE A 354 -12.48 13.61 19.97
CA ILE A 354 -11.29 12.82 19.64
C ILE A 354 -11.72 11.38 19.39
N LEU A 355 -11.70 10.96 18.13
CA LEU A 355 -12.09 9.62 17.70
C LEU A 355 -11.01 8.60 18.03
N ALA A 356 -9.74 8.96 17.84
CA ALA A 356 -8.58 8.14 18.15
C ALA A 356 -7.32 8.99 18.31
N VAL A 357 -6.23 8.37 18.80
CA VAL A 357 -4.94 9.05 18.97
C VAL A 357 -3.83 8.26 18.28
N ILE A 358 -3.11 8.91 17.37
CA ILE A 358 -1.91 8.37 16.75
C ILE A 358 -0.73 8.63 17.70
N LYS A 359 -0.18 7.56 18.24
CA LYS A 359 0.94 7.60 19.20
C LYS A 359 2.28 7.74 18.51
N GLY A 360 2.48 7.04 17.41
CA GLY A 360 3.72 7.04 16.67
C GLY A 360 3.57 6.50 15.26
N SER A 361 4.57 6.74 14.45
CA SER A 361 4.66 6.22 13.09
C SER A 361 6.10 6.18 12.62
N ALA A 362 6.41 5.27 11.71
CA ALA A 362 7.73 5.18 11.08
C ALA A 362 7.62 4.80 9.61
N THR A 363 8.65 5.15 8.86
CA THR A 363 8.86 4.73 7.49
C THR A 363 10.31 4.26 7.32
N ASN A 364 10.52 3.29 6.46
CA ASN A 364 11.84 2.89 5.98
C ASN A 364 11.74 2.40 4.52
N SER A 365 12.79 1.81 4.01
CA SER A 365 12.85 1.12 2.73
C SER A 365 13.42 -0.26 2.95
N ASP A 366 12.98 -1.23 2.15
CA ASP A 366 13.51 -2.60 2.15
C ASP A 366 15.00 -2.66 1.78
N GLY A 367 15.54 -1.58 1.19
CA GLY A 367 16.91 -1.53 0.73
C GLY A 367 17.17 -2.53 -0.40
N HIS A 368 18.33 -3.16 -0.41
CA HIS A 368 18.64 -4.24 -1.34
C HIS A 368 18.03 -5.54 -0.81
N SER A 369 16.93 -5.97 -1.43
CA SER A 369 16.28 -7.26 -1.20
C SER A 369 16.61 -8.23 -2.35
N ASN A 370 16.06 -9.43 -2.31
CA ASN A 370 16.31 -10.48 -3.32
C ASN A 370 15.59 -10.26 -4.66
N GLY A 371 14.92 -9.13 -4.82
CA GLY A 371 14.24 -8.67 -6.02
C GLY A 371 13.55 -7.35 -5.75
N LEU A 372 13.35 -6.53 -6.79
CA LEU A 372 12.74 -5.20 -6.65
C LEU A 372 11.36 -5.23 -5.98
N THR A 373 10.61 -6.32 -6.20
CA THR A 373 9.26 -6.53 -5.65
C THR A 373 9.21 -7.49 -4.47
N ALA A 374 10.36 -8.07 -4.08
CA ALA A 374 10.41 -9.02 -2.97
C ALA A 374 10.49 -8.31 -1.62
N PRO A 375 9.61 -8.65 -0.65
CA PRO A 375 9.64 -8.05 0.68
C PRO A 375 10.89 -8.45 1.46
N ASN A 376 11.35 -7.55 2.35
CA ASN A 376 12.48 -7.77 3.24
C ASN A 376 12.00 -7.93 4.69
N PRO A 377 12.07 -9.14 5.30
CA PRO A 377 11.60 -9.36 6.66
C PRO A 377 12.34 -8.52 7.71
N ASP A 378 13.66 -8.32 7.56
CA ASP A 378 14.44 -7.50 8.50
C ASP A 378 14.03 -6.02 8.44
N ALA A 379 13.70 -5.51 7.26
CA ALA A 379 13.20 -4.15 7.10
C ALA A 379 11.81 -3.99 7.70
N GLN A 380 10.96 -5.01 7.60
CA GLN A 380 9.64 -5.00 8.26
C GLN A 380 9.79 -5.00 9.79
N VAL A 381 10.67 -5.79 10.36
CA VAL A 381 10.98 -5.75 11.80
C VAL A 381 11.50 -4.37 12.21
N ASP A 382 12.46 -3.79 11.46
CA ASP A 382 13.03 -2.48 11.76
C ASP A 382 11.98 -1.35 11.74
N VAL A 383 11.06 -1.32 10.76
CA VAL A 383 10.01 -0.28 10.71
C VAL A 383 9.01 -0.43 11.87
N LEU A 384 8.65 -1.66 12.25
CA LEU A 384 7.80 -1.92 13.41
C LEU A 384 8.47 -1.45 14.71
N GLU A 385 9.73 -1.85 14.97
CA GLU A 385 10.49 -1.42 16.14
C GLU A 385 10.58 0.11 16.21
N ARG A 386 10.85 0.79 15.09
CA ARG A 386 10.90 2.26 15.02
C ARG A 386 9.55 2.90 15.30
N ALA A 387 8.45 2.34 14.80
CA ALA A 387 7.12 2.88 15.02
C ALA A 387 6.74 2.79 16.51
N TYR A 388 6.99 1.66 17.17
CA TYR A 388 6.75 1.50 18.60
C TYR A 388 7.68 2.36 19.45
N ALA A 389 8.94 2.54 19.04
CA ALA A 389 9.87 3.45 19.69
C ALA A 389 9.42 4.92 19.59
N ASP A 390 8.92 5.36 18.40
CA ASP A 390 8.33 6.70 18.22
C ASP A 390 7.08 6.88 19.08
N ALA A 391 6.25 5.84 19.19
CA ALA A 391 5.04 5.83 20.02
C ALA A 391 5.33 5.81 21.53
N GLY A 392 6.49 5.31 21.95
CA GLY A 392 6.80 5.04 23.34
C GLY A 392 5.91 3.96 23.96
N ILE A 393 5.43 3.01 23.15
CA ILE A 393 4.53 1.92 23.53
C ILE A 393 5.31 0.59 23.55
N ASP A 394 5.05 -0.23 24.56
CA ASP A 394 5.52 -1.60 24.61
C ASP A 394 4.73 -2.45 23.59
N PRO A 395 5.37 -3.06 22.59
CA PRO A 395 4.70 -3.91 21.61
C PRO A 395 3.84 -5.04 22.23
N ALA A 396 4.22 -5.54 23.41
CA ALA A 396 3.47 -6.57 24.12
C ALA A 396 2.06 -6.12 24.58
N THR A 397 1.77 -4.82 24.56
CA THR A 397 0.45 -4.26 24.94
C THR A 397 -0.50 -4.10 23.75
N VAL A 398 -0.09 -4.51 22.55
CA VAL A 398 -0.92 -4.41 21.33
C VAL A 398 -1.97 -5.52 21.33
N ASP A 399 -3.22 -5.14 21.17
CA ASP A 399 -4.37 -6.07 21.15
C ASP A 399 -4.78 -6.49 19.75
N LEU A 400 -4.60 -5.61 18.75
CA LEU A 400 -5.01 -5.82 17.35
C LEU A 400 -3.97 -5.26 16.41
N VAL A 401 -3.74 -5.96 15.31
CA VAL A 401 -2.93 -5.50 14.17
C VAL A 401 -3.76 -5.55 12.92
N GLU A 402 -3.91 -4.40 12.26
CA GLU A 402 -4.34 -4.33 10.87
C GLU A 402 -3.09 -4.45 10.00
N ALA A 403 -2.90 -5.62 9.42
CA ALA A 403 -1.71 -5.97 8.66
C ALA A 403 -1.83 -5.51 7.18
N HIS A 404 -0.75 -5.63 6.43
CA HIS A 404 -0.82 -5.49 4.98
C HIS A 404 -1.66 -6.61 4.37
N GLY A 405 -1.42 -7.86 4.77
CA GLY A 405 -2.33 -8.97 4.54
C GLY A 405 -2.70 -9.16 3.07
N THR A 406 -1.72 -9.22 2.18
CA THR A 406 -1.95 -9.23 0.73
C THR A 406 -2.60 -10.51 0.21
N GLY A 407 -2.70 -11.55 1.03
CA GLY A 407 -3.21 -12.85 0.58
C GLY A 407 -2.26 -13.55 -0.40
N THR A 408 -0.98 -13.19 -0.40
CA THR A 408 0.03 -13.80 -1.29
C THR A 408 0.82 -14.86 -0.57
N ILE A 409 1.17 -15.93 -1.30
CA ILE A 409 1.92 -17.08 -0.77
C ILE A 409 3.27 -16.64 -0.18
N LEU A 410 3.88 -15.60 -0.71
CA LEU A 410 5.18 -15.09 -0.24
C LEU A 410 5.03 -14.00 0.82
N GLY A 411 4.14 -13.04 0.62
CA GLY A 411 4.05 -11.85 1.47
C GLY A 411 3.54 -12.14 2.87
N ASP A 412 2.49 -12.92 2.98
CA ASP A 412 1.83 -13.20 4.26
C ASP A 412 2.74 -13.91 5.29
N PRO A 413 3.51 -14.98 4.92
CA PRO A 413 4.43 -15.60 5.86
C PRO A 413 5.56 -14.68 6.33
N ILE A 414 6.08 -13.82 5.45
CA ILE A 414 7.12 -12.84 5.77
C ILE A 414 6.58 -11.81 6.76
N GLU A 415 5.41 -11.25 6.48
CA GLU A 415 4.76 -10.29 7.36
C GLU A 415 4.41 -10.90 8.72
N ALA A 416 3.81 -12.09 8.74
CA ALA A 416 3.49 -12.81 9.97
C ALA A 416 4.74 -13.08 10.82
N THR A 417 5.86 -13.43 10.17
CA THR A 417 7.14 -13.65 10.85
C THR A 417 7.68 -12.36 11.46
N ALA A 418 7.63 -11.25 10.72
CA ALA A 418 8.09 -9.95 11.21
C ALA A 418 7.21 -9.44 12.37
N LEU A 419 5.88 -9.58 12.26
CA LEU A 419 4.94 -9.26 13.33
C LEU A 419 5.20 -10.13 14.58
N GLY A 420 5.38 -11.43 14.40
CA GLY A 420 5.72 -12.36 15.49
C GLY A 420 7.03 -12.02 16.19
N ALA A 421 8.04 -11.57 15.46
CA ALA A 421 9.33 -11.18 16.02
C ALA A 421 9.24 -9.92 16.93
N VAL A 422 8.30 -9.01 16.65
CA VAL A 422 8.15 -7.74 17.39
C VAL A 422 7.05 -7.81 18.44
N LEU A 423 5.93 -8.46 18.13
CA LEU A 423 4.72 -8.51 18.97
C LEU A 423 4.58 -9.82 19.72
N GLY A 424 5.37 -10.84 19.37
CA GLY A 424 5.28 -12.17 19.97
C GLY A 424 5.47 -12.10 21.49
N ARG A 425 4.56 -12.75 22.21
CA ARG A 425 4.67 -12.96 23.65
C ARG A 425 5.33 -14.31 23.84
N ASP A 426 6.42 -14.38 24.63
CA ASP A 426 7.08 -15.59 25.06
C ASP A 426 6.14 -16.49 25.89
#